data_acd288015bac7a556a9fdf0e3d665a40
#
_entry.id   acd288015bac7a556a9fdf0e3d665a40
#
_cell.length_a   1.000
_cell.length_b   1.000
_cell.length_c   1.000
_cell.angle_alpha   90.00
_cell.angle_beta   90.00
_cell.angle_gamma   90.00
#
_symmetry.space_group_name_H-M   'P 1'
#
loop_
_entity.id
_entity.type
_entity.pdbx_description
1 polymer ?
#
loop_
_entity_poly.entity_id
_entity_poly.type
_entity_poly.pdbx_seq_one_letter_code
_entity_poly.pdbx_strand_id
1 'polypeptide(L)'
;MTLCDVGNTNATFFENGKITKIRIENFKYFRSDEKIYFISVNDEVTKRLQNSPRFVNLEPYFELDTIYKGLGIDRVASCYAVKNGLIVDAGSAVTIDVMMDSMHLGGAIVPGISHILKACEVISPRLKISLNSQIDLDALPQKTTDAVSYGIIKPILLLIESMANGSKIYFTGGDGEFLSRFFTTSIYDRMLVFRGMQKLIEQKKDILC
;
A
#
# COMPACT_ATOMS: atom_id res chain seq x y z
N MET A 1 -15.44 4.13 15.65
CA MET A 1 -14.27 4.91 15.20
C MET A 1 -14.03 4.58 13.73
N THR A 2 -14.10 5.57 12.89
CA THR A 2 -13.92 5.43 11.44
C THR A 2 -12.54 5.94 11.05
N LEU A 3 -11.78 5.12 10.32
CA LEU A 3 -10.47 5.47 9.76
C LEU A 3 -10.59 5.61 8.25
N CYS A 4 -9.80 6.51 7.67
CA CYS A 4 -9.77 6.72 6.22
C CYS A 4 -8.33 6.87 5.73
N ASP A 5 -7.95 6.02 4.78
CA ASP A 5 -6.71 6.14 4.02
C ASP A 5 -7.05 6.69 2.63
N VAL A 6 -6.52 7.87 2.32
CA VAL A 6 -6.77 8.60 1.07
C VAL A 6 -5.58 8.48 0.15
N GLY A 7 -5.66 7.50 -0.76
CA GLY A 7 -4.70 7.34 -1.85
C GLY A 7 -5.00 8.24 -3.06
N ASN A 8 -4.20 8.11 -4.11
CA ASN A 8 -4.40 8.87 -5.36
C ASN A 8 -5.59 8.37 -6.19
N THR A 9 -5.94 7.10 -6.08
CA THR A 9 -7.02 6.47 -6.88
C THR A 9 -8.30 6.28 -6.06
N ASN A 10 -8.17 5.88 -4.81
CA ASN A 10 -9.29 5.56 -3.92
C ASN A 10 -9.07 6.16 -2.53
N ALA A 11 -10.17 6.50 -1.87
CA ALA A 11 -10.24 6.64 -0.42
C ALA A 11 -10.78 5.31 0.15
N THR A 12 -10.07 4.73 1.08
CA THR A 12 -10.42 3.47 1.73
C THR A 12 -10.84 3.77 3.17
N PHE A 13 -12.03 3.34 3.55
CA PHE A 13 -12.56 3.50 4.89
C PHE A 13 -12.53 2.18 5.62
N PHE A 14 -12.20 2.24 6.89
CA PHE A 14 -12.34 1.13 7.83
C PHE A 14 -13.24 1.53 8.98
N GLU A 15 -14.31 0.77 9.18
CA GLU A 15 -15.27 0.98 10.25
C GLU A 15 -15.89 -0.36 10.66
N ASN A 16 -15.94 -0.63 11.96
CA ASN A 16 -16.57 -1.83 12.54
C ASN A 16 -16.19 -3.15 11.82
N GLY A 17 -14.91 -3.30 11.46
CA GLY A 17 -14.42 -4.50 10.77
C GLY A 17 -14.65 -4.51 9.25
N LYS A 18 -15.36 -3.53 8.71
CA LYS A 18 -15.63 -3.42 7.26
C LYS A 18 -14.69 -2.46 6.58
N ILE A 19 -14.29 -2.82 5.35
CA ILE A 19 -13.57 -1.93 4.44
C ILE A 19 -14.52 -1.51 3.32
N THR A 20 -14.59 -0.20 3.08
CA THR A 20 -15.32 0.39 1.97
C THR A 20 -14.36 1.26 1.16
N LYS A 21 -14.43 1.19 -0.17
CA LYS A 21 -13.61 2.01 -1.07
C LYS A 21 -14.48 2.95 -1.87
N ILE A 22 -14.04 4.20 -1.99
CA ILE A 22 -14.67 5.24 -2.81
C ILE A 22 -13.59 5.76 -3.76
N ARG A 23 -13.89 5.83 -5.05
CA ARG A 23 -12.98 6.47 -6.01
C ARG A 23 -12.80 7.94 -5.69
N ILE A 24 -11.58 8.45 -5.83
CA ILE A 24 -11.25 9.87 -5.50
C ILE A 24 -12.14 10.83 -6.29
N GLU A 25 -12.45 10.56 -7.55
CA GLU A 25 -13.37 11.36 -8.36
C GLU A 25 -14.77 11.52 -7.74
N ASN A 26 -15.23 10.52 -6.98
CA ASN A 26 -16.53 10.50 -6.29
C ASN A 26 -16.42 10.97 -4.83
N PHE A 27 -15.21 11.07 -4.29
CA PHE A 27 -14.99 11.43 -2.90
C PHE A 27 -15.44 12.87 -2.57
N LYS A 28 -15.51 13.75 -3.56
CA LYS A 28 -16.05 15.11 -3.40
C LYS A 28 -17.51 15.16 -2.93
N TYR A 29 -18.28 14.09 -3.13
CA TYR A 29 -19.66 13.96 -2.69
C TYR A 29 -19.79 13.31 -1.31
N PHE A 30 -18.69 12.78 -0.77
CA PHE A 30 -18.71 12.13 0.53
C PHE A 30 -18.98 13.14 1.64
N ARG A 31 -19.87 12.76 2.56
CA ARG A 31 -20.21 13.51 3.78
C ARG A 31 -20.28 12.52 4.93
N SER A 32 -19.93 12.96 6.11
CA SER A 32 -20.03 12.18 7.33
C SER A 32 -20.52 13.06 8.47
N ASP A 33 -21.37 12.52 9.29
CA ASP A 33 -21.80 13.13 10.54
C ASP A 33 -20.94 12.69 11.72
N GLU A 34 -20.12 11.65 11.53
CA GLU A 34 -19.19 11.11 12.51
C GLU A 34 -17.78 11.66 12.35
N LYS A 35 -16.99 11.60 13.44
CA LYS A 35 -15.57 11.92 13.45
C LYS A 35 -14.79 10.84 12.70
N ILE A 36 -13.97 11.26 11.73
CA ILE A 36 -13.14 10.38 10.91
C ILE A 36 -11.68 10.78 11.09
N TYR A 37 -10.85 9.82 11.45
CA TYR A 37 -9.40 9.96 11.48
C TYR A 37 -8.84 9.56 10.12
N PHE A 38 -8.01 10.42 9.52
CA PHE A 38 -7.51 10.15 8.18
C PHE A 38 -6.01 10.39 8.03
N ILE A 39 -5.45 9.71 7.03
CA ILE A 39 -4.17 10.00 6.39
C ILE A 39 -4.42 10.23 4.91
N SER A 40 -3.54 10.96 4.24
CA SER A 40 -3.74 11.27 2.82
C SER A 40 -2.43 11.54 2.09
N VAL A 41 -2.26 10.91 0.93
CA VAL A 41 -1.22 11.25 -0.06
C VAL A 41 -1.77 12.10 -1.22
N ASN A 42 -3.01 12.60 -1.09
CA ASN A 42 -3.66 13.45 -2.07
C ASN A 42 -3.88 14.85 -1.53
N ASP A 43 -3.05 15.82 -1.97
CA ASP A 43 -3.04 17.19 -1.46
C ASP A 43 -4.38 17.93 -1.62
N GLU A 44 -5.09 17.71 -2.74
CA GLU A 44 -6.38 18.35 -2.99
C GLU A 44 -7.43 17.89 -1.98
N VAL A 45 -7.50 16.58 -1.76
CA VAL A 45 -8.41 16.00 -0.78
C VAL A 45 -8.03 16.43 0.64
N THR A 46 -6.73 16.42 0.98
CA THR A 46 -6.21 16.86 2.28
C THR A 46 -6.66 18.28 2.60
N LYS A 47 -6.43 19.24 1.69
CA LYS A 47 -6.83 20.64 1.87
C LYS A 47 -8.34 20.79 2.12
N ARG A 48 -9.16 19.98 1.43
CA ARG A 48 -10.60 20.01 1.62
C ARG A 48 -11.02 19.45 2.97
N LEU A 49 -10.41 18.34 3.41
CA LEU A 49 -10.76 17.69 4.67
C LEU A 49 -10.33 18.49 5.90
N GLN A 50 -9.19 19.16 5.84
CA GLN A 50 -8.68 20.01 6.91
C GLN A 50 -9.63 21.16 7.28
N ASN A 51 -10.50 21.59 6.37
CA ASN A 51 -11.52 22.61 6.62
C ASN A 51 -12.77 22.06 7.33
N SER A 52 -12.84 20.78 7.60
CA SER A 52 -13.99 20.15 8.27
C SER A 52 -13.60 19.68 9.68
N PRO A 53 -14.30 20.11 10.74
CA PRO A 53 -13.98 19.72 12.11
C PRO A 53 -14.20 18.22 12.39
N ARG A 54 -14.84 17.51 11.45
CA ARG A 54 -15.12 16.08 11.57
C ARG A 54 -13.96 15.20 11.11
N PHE A 55 -13.01 15.78 10.36
CA PHE A 55 -11.86 15.04 9.84
C PHE A 55 -10.60 15.42 10.62
N VAL A 56 -10.00 14.43 11.26
CA VAL A 56 -8.77 14.57 12.03
C VAL A 56 -7.61 13.99 11.25
N ASN A 57 -6.71 14.87 10.78
CA ASN A 57 -5.48 14.41 10.11
C ASN A 57 -4.54 13.79 11.12
N LEU A 58 -4.16 12.52 10.90
CA LEU A 58 -3.23 11.80 11.76
C LEU A 58 -1.76 12.02 11.40
N GLU A 59 -1.47 12.51 10.18
CA GLU A 59 -0.10 12.67 9.69
C GLU A 59 0.82 13.43 10.66
N PRO A 60 0.42 14.59 11.27
CA PRO A 60 1.30 15.34 12.16
C PRO A 60 1.69 14.62 13.45
N TYR A 61 1.00 13.52 13.79
CA TYR A 61 1.22 12.78 15.05
C TYR A 61 2.08 11.53 14.87
N PHE A 62 2.36 11.13 13.60
CA PHE A 62 3.27 10.01 13.36
C PHE A 62 4.72 10.43 13.62
N GLU A 63 5.38 9.66 14.45
CA GLU A 63 6.80 9.77 14.75
C GLU A 63 7.46 8.43 14.37
N LEU A 64 7.97 8.34 13.15
CA LEU A 64 8.70 7.17 12.66
C LEU A 64 10.20 7.49 12.63
N ASP A 65 11.01 6.66 13.27
CA ASP A 65 12.46 6.78 13.20
C ASP A 65 12.94 6.39 11.80
N THR A 66 13.41 7.37 11.04
CA THR A 66 13.87 7.19 9.66
C THR A 66 14.77 8.33 9.19
N ILE A 67 15.76 7.98 8.37
CA ILE A 67 16.56 8.94 7.62
C ILE A 67 16.01 9.22 6.21
N TYR A 68 14.95 8.50 5.81
CA TYR A 68 14.32 8.65 4.49
C TYR A 68 13.58 9.98 4.40
N LYS A 69 13.87 10.77 3.37
CA LYS A 69 13.21 12.06 3.14
C LYS A 69 12.04 11.90 2.18
N GLY A 70 10.88 12.46 2.55
CA GLY A 70 9.67 12.44 1.71
C GLY A 70 8.96 11.08 1.68
N LEU A 71 9.01 10.33 2.80
CA LEU A 71 8.25 9.09 2.95
C LEU A 71 6.75 9.42 2.96
N GLY A 72 5.97 8.79 2.06
CA GLY A 72 4.52 8.95 2.02
C GLY A 72 3.85 8.48 3.31
N ILE A 73 2.80 9.18 3.73
CA ILE A 73 2.13 8.89 5.01
C ILE A 73 1.49 7.49 5.06
N ASP A 74 1.05 6.95 3.94
CA ASP A 74 0.57 5.57 3.79
C ASP A 74 1.66 4.55 4.13
N ARG A 75 2.90 4.79 3.65
CA ARG A 75 4.08 3.99 3.98
C ARG A 75 4.47 4.16 5.46
N VAL A 76 4.43 5.39 5.97
CA VAL A 76 4.66 5.65 7.40
C VAL A 76 3.68 4.85 8.25
N ALA A 77 2.39 4.89 7.93
CA ALA A 77 1.37 4.18 8.70
C ALA A 77 1.57 2.65 8.66
N SER A 78 1.85 2.07 7.48
CA SER A 78 2.12 0.63 7.38
C SER A 78 3.39 0.21 8.12
N CYS A 79 4.47 1.01 8.03
CA CYS A 79 5.71 0.78 8.78
C CYS A 79 5.50 0.89 10.29
N TYR A 80 4.67 1.83 10.73
CA TYR A 80 4.36 2.04 12.16
C TYR A 80 3.68 0.82 12.80
N ALA A 81 2.99 -0.01 12.00
CA ALA A 81 2.38 -1.26 12.48
C ALA A 81 3.41 -2.37 12.73
N VAL A 82 4.60 -2.32 12.13
CA VAL A 82 5.57 -3.42 12.11
C VAL A 82 6.85 -3.03 12.84
N LYS A 83 7.33 -3.90 13.74
CA LYS A 83 8.60 -3.67 14.45
C LYS A 83 9.79 -4.15 13.62
N ASN A 84 9.67 -5.34 13.04
CA ASN A 84 10.73 -6.01 12.27
C ASN A 84 10.14 -6.72 11.07
N GLY A 85 10.71 -6.53 9.89
CA GLY A 85 10.34 -7.23 8.66
C GLY A 85 10.31 -6.33 7.44
N LEU A 86 9.91 -6.90 6.32
CA LEU A 86 9.68 -6.21 5.07
C LEU A 86 8.19 -5.93 4.90
N ILE A 87 7.84 -4.70 4.58
CA ILE A 87 6.46 -4.31 4.26
C ILE A 87 6.35 -4.14 2.75
N VAL A 88 5.36 -4.77 2.14
CA VAL A 88 5.07 -4.66 0.70
C VAL A 88 3.62 -4.21 0.54
N ASP A 89 3.41 -2.97 0.14
CA ASP A 89 2.09 -2.49 -0.27
C ASP A 89 1.99 -2.56 -1.79
N ALA A 90 1.18 -3.48 -2.28
CA ALA A 90 1.00 -3.75 -3.70
C ALA A 90 -0.35 -3.19 -4.20
N GLY A 91 -0.29 -2.01 -4.77
CA GLY A 91 -1.44 -1.29 -5.32
C GLY A 91 -1.14 -0.66 -6.69
N SER A 92 -1.47 0.62 -6.85
CA SER A 92 -1.11 1.40 -8.05
C SER A 92 0.41 1.51 -8.23
N ALA A 93 1.14 1.59 -7.14
CA ALA A 93 2.57 1.29 -7.05
C ALA A 93 2.78 0.06 -6.16
N VAL A 94 3.91 -0.59 -6.28
CA VAL A 94 4.40 -1.54 -5.27
C VAL A 94 5.47 -0.82 -4.49
N THR A 95 5.21 -0.53 -3.22
CA THR A 95 6.18 0.00 -2.28
C THR A 95 6.74 -1.11 -1.41
N ILE A 96 8.03 -1.06 -1.14
CA ILE A 96 8.73 -2.07 -0.36
C ILE A 96 9.55 -1.34 0.68
N ASP A 97 9.31 -1.59 1.96
CA ASP A 97 9.92 -0.90 3.09
C ASP A 97 10.54 -1.87 4.09
N VAL A 98 11.75 -1.56 4.55
CA VAL A 98 12.48 -2.41 5.52
C VAL A 98 12.38 -1.80 6.91
N MET A 99 11.88 -2.58 7.87
CA MET A 99 11.82 -2.22 9.28
C MET A 99 12.74 -3.10 10.13
N MET A 100 13.53 -2.49 11.00
CA MET A 100 14.36 -3.17 11.99
C MET A 100 14.29 -2.41 13.33
N ASP A 101 13.85 -3.11 14.37
CA ASP A 101 13.69 -2.56 15.74
C ASP A 101 12.91 -1.24 15.80
N SER A 102 11.84 -1.16 15.02
CA SER A 102 10.97 0.01 14.86
C SER A 102 11.62 1.18 14.11
N MET A 103 12.82 1.02 13.55
CA MET A 103 13.48 1.97 12.67
C MET A 103 13.19 1.60 11.21
N HIS A 104 12.81 2.57 10.39
CA HIS A 104 12.68 2.41 8.95
C HIS A 104 14.04 2.63 8.27
N LEU A 105 14.58 1.59 7.67
CA LEU A 105 15.91 1.62 7.06
C LEU A 105 15.93 2.17 5.62
N GLY A 106 14.78 2.20 4.97
CA GLY A 106 14.64 2.61 3.58
C GLY A 106 13.74 1.68 2.79
N GLY A 107 13.60 1.94 1.50
CA GLY A 107 12.70 1.13 0.68
C GLY A 107 12.80 1.44 -0.81
N ALA A 108 11.99 0.74 -1.59
CA ALA A 108 11.88 0.88 -3.04
C ALA A 108 10.43 1.18 -3.44
N ILE A 109 10.26 1.80 -4.61
CA ILE A 109 8.97 2.01 -5.26
C ILE A 109 9.09 1.57 -6.70
N VAL A 110 8.18 0.68 -7.12
CA VAL A 110 8.05 0.28 -8.53
C VAL A 110 6.61 0.45 -8.98
N PRO A 111 6.33 0.60 -10.29
CA PRO A 111 4.96 0.66 -10.77
C PRO A 111 4.20 -0.62 -10.42
N GLY A 112 2.92 -0.49 -10.05
CA GLY A 112 2.07 -1.65 -9.81
C GLY A 112 1.78 -2.45 -11.09
N ILE A 113 1.39 -3.71 -10.93
CA ILE A 113 1.17 -4.69 -12.03
C ILE A 113 0.29 -4.09 -13.13
N SER A 114 -0.83 -3.47 -12.77
CA SER A 114 -1.76 -2.87 -13.72
C SER A 114 -1.15 -1.71 -14.52
N HIS A 115 -0.20 -0.96 -13.95
CA HIS A 115 0.49 0.14 -14.62
C HIS A 115 1.56 -0.36 -15.57
N ILE A 116 2.27 -1.43 -15.21
CA ILE A 116 3.24 -2.07 -16.12
C ILE A 116 2.52 -2.69 -17.33
N LEU A 117 1.37 -3.36 -17.10
CA LEU A 117 0.53 -3.87 -18.20
C LEU A 117 0.11 -2.76 -19.18
N LYS A 118 -0.33 -1.61 -18.66
CA LYS A 118 -0.68 -0.45 -19.51
C LYS A 118 0.53 0.09 -20.27
N ALA A 119 1.71 0.13 -19.63
CA ALA A 119 2.93 0.53 -20.31
C ALA A 119 3.29 -0.42 -21.45
N CYS A 120 3.13 -1.73 -21.28
CA CYS A 120 3.31 -2.72 -22.34
C CYS A 120 2.34 -2.48 -23.51
N GLU A 121 1.07 -2.17 -23.23
CA GLU A 121 0.07 -1.84 -24.27
C GLU A 121 0.47 -0.61 -25.10
N VAL A 122 1.10 0.40 -24.48
CA VAL A 122 1.62 1.59 -25.17
C VAL A 122 2.77 1.25 -26.10
N ILE A 123 3.63 0.28 -25.74
CA ILE A 123 4.75 -0.17 -26.59
C ILE A 123 4.21 -0.84 -27.86
N SER A 124 3.20 -1.72 -27.73
CA SER A 124 2.59 -2.39 -28.87
C SER A 124 1.20 -2.92 -28.53
N PRO A 125 0.20 -2.77 -29.41
CA PRO A 125 -1.12 -3.40 -29.25
C PRO A 125 -1.06 -4.93 -29.08
N ARG A 126 -0.01 -5.58 -29.61
CA ARG A 126 0.22 -7.03 -29.43
C ARG A 126 0.57 -7.41 -28.00
N LEU A 127 1.02 -6.45 -27.18
CA LEU A 127 1.34 -6.64 -25.75
C LEU A 127 0.14 -6.31 -24.85
N LYS A 128 -1.01 -5.94 -25.42
CA LYS A 128 -2.26 -5.80 -24.69
C LYS A 128 -2.78 -7.18 -24.30
N ILE A 129 -2.44 -7.61 -23.11
CA ILE A 129 -2.81 -8.93 -22.59
C ILE A 129 -3.49 -8.81 -21.23
N SER A 130 -4.18 -9.86 -20.82
CA SER A 130 -4.57 -10.07 -19.43
C SER A 130 -3.44 -10.78 -18.70
N LEU A 131 -3.18 -10.38 -17.46
CA LEU A 131 -2.16 -11.02 -16.62
C LEU A 131 -2.48 -12.50 -16.44
N ASN A 132 -1.53 -13.38 -16.75
CA ASN A 132 -1.61 -14.79 -16.38
C ASN A 132 -1.10 -14.94 -14.93
N SER A 133 -2.03 -15.01 -13.97
CA SER A 133 -1.70 -15.17 -12.55
C SER A 133 -1.24 -16.58 -12.15
N GLN A 134 -1.33 -17.56 -13.08
CA GLN A 134 -0.91 -18.94 -12.88
C GLN A 134 0.32 -19.29 -13.71
N ILE A 135 1.09 -18.26 -14.13
CA ILE A 135 2.31 -18.49 -14.89
C ILE A 135 3.33 -19.30 -14.08
N ASP A 136 3.95 -20.25 -14.75
CA ASP A 136 5.14 -20.91 -14.22
C ASP A 136 6.32 -19.92 -14.22
N LEU A 137 6.87 -19.64 -13.05
CA LEU A 137 7.99 -18.70 -12.87
C LEU A 137 9.36 -19.41 -12.84
N ASP A 138 9.38 -20.74 -12.88
CA ASP A 138 10.61 -21.55 -12.89
C ASP A 138 11.03 -21.95 -14.31
N ALA A 139 10.11 -21.84 -15.29
CA ALA A 139 10.38 -22.10 -16.69
C ALA A 139 10.30 -20.81 -17.54
N LEU A 140 11.09 -20.76 -18.60
CA LEU A 140 11.02 -19.64 -19.57
C LEU A 140 9.71 -19.73 -20.39
N PRO A 141 8.94 -18.64 -20.46
CA PRO A 141 7.68 -18.63 -21.21
C PRO A 141 7.89 -18.80 -22.71
N GLN A 142 6.97 -19.52 -23.35
CA GLN A 142 7.00 -19.82 -24.80
C GLN A 142 5.91 -19.08 -25.58
N LYS A 143 5.16 -18.17 -24.93
CA LYS A 143 4.08 -17.37 -25.54
C LYS A 143 4.22 -15.92 -25.10
N THR A 144 3.88 -14.99 -25.99
CA THR A 144 3.96 -13.54 -25.70
C THR A 144 3.15 -13.14 -24.43
N THR A 145 1.95 -13.70 -24.26
CA THR A 145 1.10 -13.44 -23.08
C THR A 145 1.79 -13.83 -21.79
N ASP A 146 2.42 -14.99 -21.79
CA ASP A 146 3.15 -15.51 -20.64
C ASP A 146 4.46 -14.75 -20.44
N ALA A 147 5.15 -14.39 -21.53
CA ALA A 147 6.38 -13.62 -21.44
C ALA A 147 6.16 -12.22 -20.82
N VAL A 148 5.05 -11.56 -21.14
CA VAL A 148 4.68 -10.28 -20.51
C VAL A 148 4.37 -10.50 -19.03
N SER A 149 3.56 -11.51 -18.68
CA SER A 149 3.22 -11.80 -17.28
C SER A 149 4.46 -12.16 -16.45
N TYR A 150 5.36 -12.98 -17.01
CA TYR A 150 6.65 -13.34 -16.41
C TYR A 150 7.52 -12.12 -16.16
N GLY A 151 7.68 -11.27 -17.20
CA GLY A 151 8.48 -10.05 -17.14
C GLY A 151 7.96 -9.00 -16.16
N ILE A 152 6.69 -9.09 -15.77
CA ILE A 152 6.09 -8.23 -14.74
C ILE A 152 6.27 -8.84 -13.34
N ILE A 153 5.91 -10.10 -13.17
CA ILE A 153 5.84 -10.73 -11.85
C ILE A 153 7.23 -11.07 -11.32
N LYS A 154 8.06 -11.75 -12.12
CA LYS A 154 9.36 -12.26 -11.68
C LYS A 154 10.30 -11.17 -11.14
N PRO A 155 10.48 -10.00 -11.81
CA PRO A 155 11.33 -8.94 -11.27
C PRO A 155 10.83 -8.38 -9.93
N ILE A 156 9.51 -8.23 -9.75
CA ILE A 156 8.92 -7.77 -8.48
C ILE A 156 9.26 -8.77 -7.36
N LEU A 157 9.06 -10.06 -7.60
CA LEU A 157 9.36 -11.10 -6.60
C LEU A 157 10.85 -11.15 -6.25
N LEU A 158 11.75 -11.06 -7.24
CA LEU A 158 13.20 -11.04 -7.01
C LEU A 158 13.63 -9.81 -6.20
N LEU A 159 13.02 -8.64 -6.45
CA LEU A 159 13.30 -7.44 -5.67
C LEU A 159 12.84 -7.61 -4.22
N ILE A 160 11.63 -8.14 -4.01
CA ILE A 160 11.09 -8.41 -2.67
C ILE A 160 11.99 -9.41 -1.93
N GLU A 161 12.35 -10.50 -2.57
CA GLU A 161 13.22 -11.54 -1.98
C GLU A 161 14.59 -10.99 -1.58
N SER A 162 15.22 -10.23 -2.47
CA SER A 162 16.51 -9.58 -2.22
C SER A 162 16.45 -8.62 -1.03
N MET A 163 15.37 -7.83 -0.91
CA MET A 163 15.21 -6.86 0.18
C MET A 163 14.79 -7.53 1.49
N ALA A 164 14.05 -8.63 1.43
CA ALA A 164 13.61 -9.37 2.62
C ALA A 164 14.78 -9.99 3.38
N ASN A 165 15.81 -10.46 2.66
CA ASN A 165 17.00 -11.07 3.25
C ASN A 165 16.68 -12.07 4.38
N GLY A 166 15.69 -12.94 4.16
CA GLY A 166 15.19 -13.91 5.13
C GLY A 166 14.26 -13.37 6.22
N SER A 167 13.96 -12.08 6.24
CA SER A 167 13.03 -11.48 7.18
C SER A 167 11.58 -11.83 6.83
N LYS A 168 10.70 -11.71 7.82
CA LYS A 168 9.26 -11.86 7.63
C LYS A 168 8.71 -10.77 6.70
N ILE A 169 7.82 -11.14 5.78
CA ILE A 169 7.25 -10.22 4.80
C ILE A 169 5.78 -9.99 5.12
N TYR A 170 5.38 -8.73 5.20
CA TYR A 170 4.00 -8.28 5.40
C TYR A 170 3.49 -7.67 4.12
N PHE A 171 2.51 -8.31 3.50
CA PHE A 171 1.86 -7.81 2.29
C PHE A 171 0.56 -7.10 2.63
N THR A 172 0.31 -5.99 1.95
CA THR A 172 -0.96 -5.27 1.92
C THR A 172 -1.26 -4.77 0.50
N GLY A 173 -2.36 -4.05 0.32
CA GLY A 173 -2.76 -3.56 -0.99
C GLY A 173 -3.57 -4.57 -1.81
N GLY A 174 -4.02 -4.12 -2.98
CA GLY A 174 -4.94 -4.89 -3.84
C GLY A 174 -4.32 -6.14 -4.45
N ASP A 175 -3.05 -6.06 -4.86
CA ASP A 175 -2.28 -7.17 -5.43
C ASP A 175 -1.44 -7.91 -4.37
N GLY A 176 -1.49 -7.45 -3.10
CA GLY A 176 -0.69 -8.01 -2.00
C GLY A 176 -1.00 -9.47 -1.71
N GLU A 177 -2.28 -9.86 -1.74
CA GLU A 177 -2.68 -11.27 -1.56
C GLU A 177 -2.12 -12.16 -2.67
N PHE A 178 -2.14 -11.69 -3.90
CA PHE A 178 -1.57 -12.43 -5.04
C PHE A 178 -0.07 -12.61 -4.88
N LEU A 179 0.68 -11.53 -4.60
CA LEU A 179 2.14 -11.60 -4.45
C LEU A 179 2.57 -12.40 -3.23
N SER A 180 1.80 -12.38 -2.14
CA SER A 180 2.13 -13.12 -0.92
C SER A 180 2.22 -14.63 -1.11
N ARG A 181 1.50 -15.18 -2.10
CA ARG A 181 1.46 -16.63 -2.39
C ARG A 181 2.80 -17.21 -2.84
N PHE A 182 3.71 -16.36 -3.31
CA PHE A 182 5.04 -16.76 -3.75
C PHE A 182 6.07 -16.84 -2.61
N PHE A 183 5.68 -16.51 -1.38
CA PHE A 183 6.57 -16.48 -0.22
C PHE A 183 6.02 -17.31 0.94
N THR A 184 6.78 -18.28 1.40
CA THR A 184 6.34 -19.21 2.48
C THR A 184 6.27 -18.54 3.86
N THR A 185 7.07 -17.49 4.10
CA THR A 185 7.16 -16.77 5.38
C THR A 185 6.44 -15.42 5.35
N SER A 186 5.42 -15.30 4.50
CA SER A 186 4.68 -14.06 4.32
C SER A 186 3.36 -14.03 5.10
N ILE A 187 2.89 -12.82 5.40
CA ILE A 187 1.55 -12.55 5.92
C ILE A 187 0.88 -11.55 4.99
N TYR A 188 -0.30 -11.85 4.49
CA TYR A 188 -1.17 -10.85 3.88
C TYR A 188 -2.08 -10.23 4.93
N ASP A 189 -1.98 -8.92 5.12
CA ASP A 189 -2.84 -8.14 6.01
C ASP A 189 -3.39 -6.91 5.27
N ARG A 190 -4.61 -7.02 4.76
CA ARG A 190 -5.31 -5.92 4.10
C ARG A 190 -5.55 -4.70 4.99
N MET A 191 -5.34 -4.85 6.32
CA MET A 191 -5.59 -3.84 7.33
C MET A 191 -4.30 -3.15 7.81
N LEU A 192 -3.14 -3.47 7.24
CA LEU A 192 -1.85 -3.07 7.78
C LEU A 192 -1.73 -1.55 8.02
N VAL A 193 -2.14 -0.74 7.03
CA VAL A 193 -2.18 0.73 7.15
C VAL A 193 -3.06 1.16 8.33
N PHE A 194 -4.27 0.59 8.44
CA PHE A 194 -5.20 0.90 9.53
C PHE A 194 -4.71 0.43 10.89
N ARG A 195 -3.94 -0.65 10.96
CA ARG A 195 -3.28 -1.07 12.22
C ARG A 195 -2.27 -0.04 12.69
N GLY A 196 -1.51 0.56 11.78
CA GLY A 196 -0.62 1.67 12.12
C GLY A 196 -1.38 2.90 12.63
N MET A 197 -2.49 3.26 11.97
CA MET A 197 -3.35 4.35 12.43
C MET A 197 -3.97 4.06 13.80
N GLN A 198 -4.46 2.84 14.03
CA GLN A 198 -5.03 2.43 15.34
C GLN A 198 -3.96 2.48 16.44
N LYS A 199 -2.78 1.93 16.18
CA LYS A 199 -1.65 1.97 17.13
C LYS A 199 -1.28 3.41 17.51
N LEU A 200 -1.23 4.32 16.51
CA LEU A 200 -0.99 5.73 16.77
C LEU A 200 -2.07 6.35 17.67
N ILE A 201 -3.35 6.13 17.35
CA ILE A 201 -4.47 6.68 18.13
C ILE A 201 -4.43 6.16 19.58
N GLU A 202 -4.13 4.88 19.77
CA GLU A 202 -3.99 4.30 21.10
C GLU A 202 -2.84 4.97 21.89
N GLN A 203 -1.71 5.24 21.26
CA GLN A 203 -0.55 5.88 21.89
C GLN A 203 -0.75 7.37 22.19
N LYS A 204 -1.54 8.07 21.38
CA LYS A 204 -1.81 9.52 21.48
C LYS A 204 -3.26 9.79 21.93
N LYS A 205 -3.87 8.86 22.68
CA LYS A 205 -5.29 8.93 23.07
C LYS A 205 -5.65 10.22 23.80
N ASP A 206 -4.77 10.71 24.68
CA ASP A 206 -4.99 11.92 25.46
C ASP A 206 -5.04 13.21 24.59
N ILE A 207 -4.55 13.15 23.34
CA ILE A 207 -4.50 14.27 22.39
C ILE A 207 -5.60 14.14 21.33
N LEU A 208 -5.93 12.91 20.91
CA LEU A 208 -6.79 12.63 19.76
C LEU A 208 -8.23 12.30 20.15
N CYS A 209 -8.49 11.86 21.34
CA CYS A 209 -9.79 11.51 21.90
C CYS A 209 -10.20 12.50 22.99
#